data_7a6172760a1aee7be036989b9d2e7429
#
_entry.id   7a6172760a1aee7be036989b9d2e7429
#
_cell.length_a   1.000
_cell.length_b   1.000
_cell.length_c   1.000
_cell.angle_alpha   90.00
_cell.angle_beta   90.00
_cell.angle_gamma   90.00
#
_symmetry.space_group_name_H-M   'P 1'
#
loop_
_entity.id
_entity.type
_entity.pdbx_description
1 polymer ?
#
loop_
_entity_poly.entity_id
_entity_poly.type
_entity_poly.pdbx_seq_one_letter_code
_entity_poly.pdbx_strand_id
1 'polypeptide(L)'
;MKIKILLSLALCVLGASAQTKIYPYEPGRTTEGITYFLPQTALQVVVTAKRTVYEPGEYAIYAERFLRLNDVIQEKEERWQLQSISISTYGMADSLHAFSIIHDVRTPVPFVRLAPDGRLLAINTEPLELEEFEEPAVQEIKEEKILPADFKTREVLSAGSKLKMAELTANEIYDIRENRSLLAKGQADFMPKDGEQLRLMMATLDQQENALLQLFKGTSSSEMHTFVLHYLPPKEGVERNILFRFSNYLGLVDSDNLAGEPYYIDVKDLKTLPAVKPIDPTDKKGLKKYLQTQQLGLRYLLPGTAEIKIYDAYNVLTTLQVPFSQFGRIEHLGGDLFNKKMQTSVQLSPTTGGLVNLNMVEPQVK
;
A
#
# COMPACT_ATOMS: atom_id res chain seq x y z
N MET A 1 78.44 -49.80 11.11
CA MET A 1 77.99 -48.42 11.02
C MET A 1 76.50 -48.35 10.65
N LYS A 2 75.66 -48.04 11.60
CA LYS A 2 74.19 -47.96 11.40
C LYS A 2 73.81 -46.52 11.45
N ILE A 3 73.43 -45.92 10.34
CA ILE A 3 72.95 -44.57 10.19
C ILE A 3 71.40 -44.62 10.62
N LYS A 4 71.08 -43.96 11.69
CA LYS A 4 69.70 -43.70 12.10
C LYS A 4 69.21 -42.45 11.37
N ILE A 5 68.30 -42.65 10.43
CA ILE A 5 67.56 -41.55 9.78
C ILE A 5 66.42 -41.19 10.74
N LEU A 6 66.54 -39.97 11.31
CA LEU A 6 65.50 -39.37 12.14
C LEU A 6 64.47 -38.67 11.19
N LEU A 7 63.36 -39.32 10.97
CA LEU A 7 62.26 -38.74 10.21
C LEU A 7 61.47 -37.78 11.11
N SER A 8 61.76 -36.49 10.99
CA SER A 8 61.01 -35.42 11.67
C SER A 8 59.68 -35.22 10.98
N LEU A 9 58.61 -35.77 11.57
CA LEU A 9 57.21 -35.58 11.13
C LEU A 9 56.77 -34.19 11.58
N ALA A 10 56.91 -33.20 10.70
CA ALA A 10 56.33 -31.86 10.92
C ALA A 10 54.81 -31.96 10.81
N LEU A 11 54.16 -32.07 11.95
CA LEU A 11 52.73 -32.02 12.08
C LEU A 11 52.27 -30.58 11.81
N CYS A 12 51.91 -30.29 10.54
CA CYS A 12 51.20 -29.05 10.22
C CYS A 12 49.84 -29.07 10.88
N VAL A 13 49.72 -28.47 12.05
CA VAL A 13 48.45 -28.14 12.65
C VAL A 13 47.79 -27.09 11.75
N LEU A 14 47.00 -27.55 10.78
CA LEU A 14 46.01 -26.72 10.10
C LEU A 14 45.03 -26.29 11.17
N GLY A 15 45.21 -25.07 11.68
CA GLY A 15 44.26 -24.43 12.57
C GLY A 15 42.92 -24.30 11.82
N ALA A 16 42.06 -25.28 11.99
CA ALA A 16 40.69 -25.19 11.57
C ALA A 16 39.99 -24.09 12.41
N SER A 17 39.96 -22.87 11.92
CA SER A 17 39.21 -21.81 12.53
C SER A 17 37.71 -22.18 12.41
N ALA A 18 37.10 -22.38 13.57
CA ALA A 18 35.65 -22.60 13.67
C ALA A 18 34.94 -21.29 13.33
N GLN A 19 34.54 -21.14 12.08
CA GLN A 19 33.85 -19.95 11.55
C GLN A 19 32.55 -20.39 10.86
N THR A 20 31.47 -19.64 11.11
CA THR A 20 30.24 -19.76 10.33
C THR A 20 30.54 -19.36 8.89
N LYS A 21 30.15 -20.21 7.94
CA LYS A 21 30.41 -20.01 6.52
C LYS A 21 29.08 -19.78 5.79
N ILE A 22 29.06 -18.87 4.88
CA ILE A 22 27.88 -18.53 4.09
C ILE A 22 28.21 -18.64 2.61
N TYR A 23 27.47 -19.48 1.92
CA TYR A 23 27.65 -19.77 0.51
C TYR A 23 26.39 -19.40 -0.29
N PRO A 24 26.51 -19.09 -1.60
CA PRO A 24 25.37 -19.05 -2.50
C PRO A 24 24.62 -20.39 -2.43
N TYR A 25 23.30 -20.32 -2.37
CA TYR A 25 22.49 -21.51 -2.42
C TYR A 25 22.43 -22.05 -3.85
N GLU A 26 22.83 -23.32 -4.04
CA GLU A 26 22.73 -24.03 -5.31
C GLU A 26 21.72 -25.19 -5.15
N PRO A 27 20.56 -25.13 -5.85
CA PRO A 27 19.56 -26.19 -5.81
C PRO A 27 20.19 -27.56 -6.16
N GLY A 28 19.92 -28.57 -5.33
CA GLY A 28 20.44 -29.94 -5.49
C GLY A 28 21.90 -30.14 -5.07
N ARG A 29 22.65 -29.09 -4.75
CA ARG A 29 24.04 -29.17 -4.26
C ARG A 29 24.16 -28.75 -2.80
N THR A 30 23.43 -27.72 -2.39
CA THR A 30 23.43 -27.25 -0.99
C THR A 30 22.47 -28.12 -0.17
N THR A 31 23.02 -29.01 0.67
CA THR A 31 22.24 -29.97 1.46
C THR A 31 22.16 -29.62 2.94
N GLU A 32 22.96 -28.68 3.40
CA GLU A 32 23.08 -28.32 4.82
C GLU A 32 22.98 -26.81 5.02
N GLY A 33 22.51 -26.44 6.21
CA GLY A 33 22.44 -25.04 6.64
C GLY A 33 21.04 -24.43 6.59
N ILE A 34 20.96 -23.15 7.01
CA ILE A 34 19.74 -22.35 6.96
C ILE A 34 19.78 -21.51 5.69
N THR A 35 18.86 -21.76 4.78
CA THR A 35 18.76 -20.97 3.54
C THR A 35 17.96 -19.71 3.78
N TYR A 36 18.45 -18.56 3.30
CA TYR A 36 17.77 -17.28 3.34
C TYR A 36 17.86 -16.56 2.00
N PHE A 37 16.96 -15.64 1.78
CA PHE A 37 16.90 -14.78 0.61
C PHE A 37 17.20 -13.32 0.97
N LEU A 38 17.84 -12.59 0.08
CA LEU A 38 17.86 -11.14 0.16
C LEU A 38 16.52 -10.60 -0.34
N PRO A 39 16.03 -9.49 0.22
CA PRO A 39 14.79 -8.88 -0.26
C PRO A 39 15.00 -8.07 -1.55
N GLN A 40 13.95 -8.01 -2.34
CA GLN A 40 13.70 -6.94 -3.31
C GLN A 40 12.53 -6.10 -2.84
N THR A 41 12.60 -4.80 -3.06
CA THR A 41 11.57 -3.85 -2.62
C THR A 41 10.45 -3.81 -3.64
N ALA A 42 9.25 -4.15 -3.21
CA ALA A 42 8.02 -4.00 -3.98
C ALA A 42 7.20 -2.81 -3.49
N LEU A 43 6.27 -2.36 -4.30
CA LEU A 43 5.37 -1.26 -3.99
C LEU A 43 3.95 -1.80 -3.80
N GLN A 44 3.29 -1.35 -2.74
CA GLN A 44 1.85 -1.42 -2.60
C GLN A 44 1.30 -0.04 -2.93
N VAL A 45 0.45 0.03 -3.95
CA VAL A 45 -0.23 1.27 -4.34
C VAL A 45 -1.70 1.12 -4.00
N VAL A 46 -2.17 1.97 -3.11
CA VAL A 46 -3.55 2.00 -2.66
C VAL A 46 -4.27 3.13 -3.36
N VAL A 47 -5.29 2.79 -4.12
CA VAL A 47 -6.11 3.72 -4.90
C VAL A 47 -7.49 3.77 -4.27
N THR A 48 -7.89 4.94 -3.77
CA THR A 48 -9.22 5.15 -3.21
C THR A 48 -10.08 5.93 -4.19
N ALA A 49 -11.25 5.40 -4.50
CA ALA A 49 -12.20 6.03 -5.41
C ALA A 49 -13.63 6.01 -4.84
N LYS A 50 -14.37 7.08 -5.10
CA LYS A 50 -15.78 7.19 -4.75
C LYS A 50 -16.61 6.73 -5.95
N ARG A 51 -17.46 5.74 -5.72
CA ARG A 51 -18.50 5.32 -6.63
C ARG A 51 -19.81 5.99 -6.22
N THR A 52 -20.49 6.64 -7.16
CA THR A 52 -21.81 7.23 -6.94
C THR A 52 -22.78 6.63 -7.94
N VAL A 53 -23.85 6.06 -7.44
CA VAL A 53 -24.95 5.51 -8.24
C VAL A 53 -26.13 6.46 -8.12
N TYR A 54 -26.58 6.97 -9.27
CA TYR A 54 -27.76 7.82 -9.40
C TYR A 54 -28.93 6.99 -9.86
N GLU A 55 -30.04 7.06 -9.17
CA GLU A 55 -31.30 6.45 -9.55
C GLU A 55 -32.34 7.53 -9.87
N PRO A 56 -32.96 7.51 -11.05
CA PRO A 56 -33.93 8.53 -11.45
C PRO A 56 -35.15 8.51 -10.53
N GLY A 57 -35.71 9.69 -10.31
CA GLY A 57 -36.95 9.82 -9.58
C GLY A 57 -38.15 9.25 -10.36
N GLU A 58 -39.16 8.81 -9.66
CA GLU A 58 -40.40 8.27 -10.25
C GLU A 58 -41.05 9.25 -11.25
N TYR A 59 -40.90 10.56 -11.00
CA TYR A 59 -41.46 11.66 -11.78
C TYR A 59 -40.39 12.47 -12.54
N ALA A 60 -39.21 11.94 -12.75
CA ALA A 60 -38.08 12.66 -13.34
C ALA A 60 -38.43 13.30 -14.71
N ILE A 61 -39.15 12.59 -15.57
CA ILE A 61 -39.61 13.10 -16.88
C ILE A 61 -40.55 14.31 -16.82
N TYR A 62 -41.14 14.57 -15.68
CA TYR A 62 -42.05 15.72 -15.44
C TYR A 62 -41.39 16.85 -14.65
N ALA A 63 -40.13 16.73 -14.26
CA ALA A 63 -39.42 17.67 -13.41
C ALA A 63 -39.33 19.08 -14.01
N GLU A 64 -38.98 19.16 -15.30
CA GLU A 64 -38.95 20.45 -16.02
C GLU A 64 -40.34 21.09 -16.13
N ARG A 65 -41.35 20.29 -16.45
CA ARG A 65 -42.73 20.78 -16.63
C ARG A 65 -43.32 21.40 -15.38
N PHE A 66 -43.19 20.72 -14.23
CA PHE A 66 -43.86 21.11 -13.00
C PHE A 66 -43.00 21.93 -12.04
N LEU A 67 -41.69 21.63 -11.98
CA LEU A 67 -40.75 22.26 -11.02
C LEU A 67 -39.68 23.13 -11.67
N ARG A 68 -39.63 23.20 -13.02
CA ARG A 68 -38.59 23.92 -13.79
C ARG A 68 -37.18 23.41 -13.50
N LEU A 69 -37.03 22.11 -13.22
CA LEU A 69 -35.76 21.46 -13.00
C LEU A 69 -35.28 20.87 -14.32
N ASN A 70 -34.18 21.42 -14.89
CA ASN A 70 -33.68 21.02 -16.20
C ASN A 70 -32.54 20.00 -16.13
N ASP A 71 -31.81 19.93 -14.98
CA ASP A 71 -30.64 19.07 -14.80
C ASP A 71 -30.99 17.80 -14.00
N VAL A 72 -32.08 17.12 -14.39
CA VAL A 72 -32.56 15.91 -13.72
C VAL A 72 -32.12 14.68 -14.51
N ILE A 73 -31.49 13.73 -13.83
CA ILE A 73 -31.09 12.45 -14.39
C ILE A 73 -32.36 11.60 -14.64
N GLN A 74 -32.56 11.18 -15.89
CA GLN A 74 -33.74 10.41 -16.30
C GLN A 74 -33.48 8.91 -16.39
N GLU A 75 -32.19 8.50 -16.45
CA GLU A 75 -31.75 7.10 -16.51
C GLU A 75 -30.77 6.82 -15.37
N LYS A 76 -30.69 5.54 -15.01
CA LYS A 76 -29.72 5.13 -13.99
C LYS A 76 -28.30 5.41 -14.51
N GLU A 77 -27.50 6.13 -13.72
CA GLU A 77 -26.12 6.50 -14.06
C GLU A 77 -25.19 6.10 -12.91
N GLU A 78 -24.02 5.63 -13.29
CA GLU A 78 -22.95 5.32 -12.35
C GLU A 78 -21.74 6.19 -12.70
N ARG A 79 -21.15 6.81 -11.66
CA ARG A 79 -19.97 7.65 -11.81
C ARG A 79 -18.93 7.31 -10.77
N TRP A 80 -17.70 7.29 -11.24
CA TRP A 80 -16.52 7.07 -10.41
C TRP A 80 -15.66 8.32 -10.36
N GLN A 81 -15.11 8.59 -9.20
CA GLN A 81 -14.21 9.70 -8.96
C GLN A 81 -13.02 9.23 -8.15
N LEU A 82 -11.81 9.40 -8.68
CA LEU A 82 -10.57 9.16 -7.94
C LEU A 82 -10.46 10.15 -6.78
N GLN A 83 -10.19 9.65 -5.57
CA GLN A 83 -10.06 10.46 -4.36
C GLN A 83 -8.61 10.62 -3.94
N SER A 84 -7.88 9.51 -3.83
CA SER A 84 -6.48 9.53 -3.39
C SER A 84 -5.70 8.34 -3.93
N ILE A 85 -4.38 8.53 -4.00
CA ILE A 85 -3.40 7.48 -4.28
C ILE A 85 -2.33 7.58 -3.21
N SER A 86 -2.05 6.46 -2.54
CA SER A 86 -0.93 6.33 -1.60
C SER A 86 0.02 5.21 -2.02
N ILE A 87 1.29 5.33 -1.64
CA ILE A 87 2.34 4.35 -1.95
C ILE A 87 3.00 3.95 -0.64
N SER A 88 3.14 2.66 -0.44
CA SER A 88 4.01 2.07 0.57
C SER A 88 4.97 1.05 -0.05
N THR A 89 6.04 0.75 0.66
CA THR A 89 7.04 -0.22 0.22
C THR A 89 7.03 -1.44 1.12
N TYR A 90 7.25 -2.60 0.55
CA TYR A 90 7.40 -3.85 1.31
C TYR A 90 8.47 -4.73 0.67
N GLY A 91 9.01 -5.66 1.46
CA GLY A 91 10.00 -6.60 0.97
C GLY A 91 9.38 -7.86 0.39
N MET A 92 9.98 -8.39 -0.66
CA MET A 92 9.72 -9.71 -1.23
C MET A 92 11.02 -10.49 -1.34
N ALA A 93 10.99 -11.82 -1.17
CA ALA A 93 12.17 -12.65 -1.35
C ALA A 93 12.68 -12.60 -2.80
N ASP A 94 13.98 -12.29 -2.99
CA ASP A 94 14.64 -12.37 -4.29
C ASP A 94 15.22 -13.79 -4.48
N SER A 95 14.55 -14.62 -5.25
CA SER A 95 14.99 -15.99 -5.52
C SER A 95 16.33 -16.11 -6.24
N LEU A 96 16.80 -15.05 -6.88
CA LEU A 96 18.12 -15.00 -7.54
C LEU A 96 19.26 -14.80 -6.53
N HIS A 97 18.97 -14.27 -5.34
CA HIS A 97 19.93 -13.99 -4.29
C HIS A 97 19.65 -14.83 -3.03
N ALA A 98 19.80 -16.16 -3.20
CA ALA A 98 19.67 -17.14 -2.14
C ALA A 98 21.03 -17.53 -1.57
N PHE A 99 21.13 -17.65 -0.24
CA PHE A 99 22.37 -17.99 0.45
C PHE A 99 22.08 -18.99 1.58
N SER A 100 23.07 -19.85 1.88
CA SER A 100 22.99 -20.80 2.99
C SER A 100 24.01 -20.49 4.07
N ILE A 101 23.55 -20.42 5.32
CA ILE A 101 24.35 -20.29 6.53
C ILE A 101 24.68 -21.69 7.02
N ILE A 102 25.96 -22.09 6.94
CA ILE A 102 26.44 -23.38 7.41
C ILE A 102 27.18 -23.17 8.74
N HIS A 103 26.75 -23.88 9.76
CA HIS A 103 27.38 -23.82 11.09
C HIS A 103 28.56 -24.79 11.19
N ASP A 104 29.64 -24.34 11.79
CA ASP A 104 30.64 -25.25 12.32
C ASP A 104 30.11 -25.84 13.66
N VAL A 105 30.19 -27.16 13.82
CA VAL A 105 29.76 -27.90 15.02
C VAL A 105 30.39 -27.33 16.32
N ARG A 106 31.47 -26.58 16.19
CA ARG A 106 32.21 -25.96 17.30
C ARG A 106 31.75 -24.57 17.68
N THR A 107 30.87 -23.93 16.88
CA THR A 107 30.32 -22.60 17.18
C THR A 107 28.91 -22.73 17.73
N PRO A 108 28.48 -21.84 18.66
CA PRO A 108 27.08 -21.79 19.04
C PRO A 108 26.21 -21.57 17.81
N VAL A 109 25.14 -22.34 17.70
CA VAL A 109 24.17 -22.14 16.59
C VAL A 109 23.56 -20.77 16.73
N PRO A 110 23.72 -19.85 15.77
CA PRO A 110 23.04 -18.58 15.85
C PRO A 110 21.54 -18.78 15.71
N PHE A 111 20.80 -18.00 16.45
CA PHE A 111 19.35 -17.97 16.34
C PHE A 111 18.98 -17.08 15.16
N VAL A 112 18.53 -17.70 14.07
CA VAL A 112 18.18 -17.03 12.80
C VAL A 112 16.69 -16.81 12.71
N ARG A 113 16.27 -15.60 12.49
CA ARG A 113 14.87 -15.21 12.25
C ARG A 113 14.68 -14.90 10.77
N LEU A 114 13.74 -15.62 10.16
CA LEU A 114 13.34 -15.43 8.77
C LEU A 114 11.89 -14.94 8.72
N ALA A 115 11.57 -14.17 7.67
CA ALA A 115 10.19 -13.90 7.29
C ALA A 115 9.52 -15.17 6.72
N PRO A 116 8.19 -15.22 6.61
CA PRO A 116 7.47 -16.37 6.04
C PRO A 116 7.91 -16.76 4.62
N ASP A 117 8.39 -15.78 3.83
CA ASP A 117 8.93 -15.98 2.48
C ASP A 117 10.43 -16.33 2.44
N GLY A 118 11.08 -16.48 3.62
CA GLY A 118 12.47 -16.86 3.75
C GLY A 118 13.48 -15.70 3.71
N ARG A 119 13.06 -14.45 3.73
CA ARG A 119 13.98 -13.30 3.87
C ARG A 119 14.63 -13.30 5.25
N LEU A 120 15.92 -12.96 5.30
CA LEU A 120 16.63 -12.84 6.56
C LEU A 120 16.25 -11.54 7.27
N LEU A 121 15.74 -11.64 8.49
CA LEU A 121 15.32 -10.50 9.30
C LEU A 121 16.32 -10.20 10.43
N ALA A 122 16.76 -11.23 11.15
CA ALA A 122 17.64 -11.05 12.29
C ALA A 122 18.47 -12.29 12.61
N ILE A 123 19.61 -12.09 13.27
CA ILE A 123 20.45 -13.14 13.85
C ILE A 123 20.72 -12.75 15.30
N ASN A 124 20.44 -13.66 16.23
CA ASN A 124 20.64 -13.51 17.69
C ASN A 124 19.94 -12.29 18.31
N THR A 125 18.89 -11.80 17.70
CA THR A 125 18.04 -10.71 18.20
C THR A 125 16.62 -10.86 17.65
N GLU A 126 15.67 -10.12 18.18
CA GLU A 126 14.32 -10.05 17.62
C GLU A 126 14.31 -9.23 16.34
N PRO A 127 13.49 -9.61 15.36
CA PRO A 127 13.35 -8.89 14.09
C PRO A 127 12.59 -7.58 14.27
N LEU A 128 12.68 -6.70 13.28
CA LEU A 128 11.73 -5.61 13.12
C LEU A 128 10.36 -6.16 12.71
N GLU A 129 9.32 -5.41 13.00
CA GLU A 129 7.97 -5.73 12.54
C GLU A 129 7.92 -5.74 11.01
N LEU A 130 7.15 -6.68 10.47
CA LEU A 130 6.87 -6.72 9.04
C LEU A 130 5.83 -5.66 8.71
N GLU A 131 5.86 -5.21 7.47
CA GLU A 131 4.88 -4.26 6.96
C GLU A 131 3.48 -4.89 6.96
N GLU A 132 2.50 -4.13 7.42
CA GLU A 132 1.09 -4.48 7.28
C GLU A 132 0.61 -4.11 5.88
N PHE A 133 -0.24 -4.97 5.31
CA PHE A 133 -0.83 -4.74 4.00
C PHE A 133 -2.25 -4.21 4.16
N GLU A 134 -2.57 -3.17 3.40
CA GLU A 134 -3.96 -2.81 3.22
C GLU A 134 -4.66 -3.82 2.31
N GLU A 135 -5.92 -4.13 2.63
CA GLU A 135 -6.75 -5.00 1.82
C GLU A 135 -7.77 -4.19 1.03
N PRO A 136 -8.18 -4.70 -0.14
CA PRO A 136 -9.27 -4.08 -0.89
C PRO A 136 -10.52 -4.00 -0.02
N ALA A 137 -11.16 -2.85 0.00
CA ALA A 137 -12.34 -2.63 0.82
C ALA A 137 -13.41 -1.82 0.08
N VAL A 138 -14.67 -2.04 0.47
CA VAL A 138 -15.81 -1.23 0.03
C VAL A 138 -16.52 -0.75 1.28
N GLN A 139 -16.69 0.55 1.40
CA GLN A 139 -17.36 1.18 2.52
C GLN A 139 -18.54 2.00 2.01
N GLU A 140 -19.75 1.64 2.44
CA GLU A 140 -20.93 2.47 2.17
C GLU A 140 -20.84 3.80 2.91
N ILE A 141 -21.04 4.89 2.19
CA ILE A 141 -21.24 6.21 2.80
C ILE A 141 -22.71 6.26 3.23
N LYS A 142 -22.93 6.09 4.54
CA LYS A 142 -24.29 6.14 5.11
C LYS A 142 -24.83 7.56 4.99
N GLU A 143 -25.73 7.76 4.04
CA GLU A 143 -26.59 8.93 4.00
C GLU A 143 -27.93 8.58 4.67
N GLU A 144 -28.50 9.54 5.38
CA GLU A 144 -29.80 9.35 6.02
C GLU A 144 -30.87 9.17 4.93
N LYS A 145 -31.37 7.94 4.76
CA LYS A 145 -32.38 7.63 3.74
C LYS A 145 -33.74 8.14 4.19
N ILE A 146 -34.18 9.23 3.61
CA ILE A 146 -35.54 9.69 3.71
C ILE A 146 -36.36 8.93 2.66
N LEU A 147 -37.41 8.24 3.07
CA LEU A 147 -38.28 7.50 2.16
C LEU A 147 -39.37 8.44 1.62
N PRO A 148 -39.36 8.79 0.32
CA PRO A 148 -40.37 9.68 -0.27
C PRO A 148 -41.79 9.17 -0.14
N ALA A 149 -41.98 7.86 -0.04
CA ALA A 149 -43.27 7.23 0.10
C ALA A 149 -44.05 7.68 1.37
N ASP A 150 -43.33 7.97 2.45
CA ASP A 150 -43.90 8.36 3.74
C ASP A 150 -44.52 9.77 3.72
N PHE A 151 -44.18 10.57 2.70
CA PHE A 151 -44.63 11.95 2.54
C PHE A 151 -45.63 12.14 1.39
N LYS A 152 -46.02 11.04 0.67
CA LYS A 152 -47.08 11.12 -0.33
C LYS A 152 -48.46 11.28 0.32
N THR A 153 -49.19 12.31 -0.07
CA THR A 153 -50.54 12.52 0.41
C THR A 153 -51.51 11.48 -0.15
N ARG A 154 -52.68 11.30 0.50
CA ARG A 154 -53.73 10.40 0.02
C ARG A 154 -54.19 10.75 -1.39
N GLU A 155 -54.21 12.04 -1.74
CA GLU A 155 -54.60 12.54 -3.05
C GLU A 155 -53.63 12.09 -4.13
N VAL A 156 -52.32 12.19 -3.87
CA VAL A 156 -51.26 11.67 -4.74
C VAL A 156 -51.42 10.16 -4.96
N LEU A 157 -51.61 9.40 -3.87
CA LEU A 157 -51.73 7.94 -3.92
C LEU A 157 -53.00 7.46 -4.66
N SER A 158 -54.08 8.26 -4.65
CA SER A 158 -55.34 7.92 -5.33
C SER A 158 -55.45 8.41 -6.77
N ALA A 159 -54.42 9.14 -7.25
CA ALA A 159 -54.44 9.69 -8.60
C ALA A 159 -54.31 8.59 -9.68
N GLY A 160 -55.14 8.70 -10.73
CA GLY A 160 -55.25 7.66 -11.77
C GLY A 160 -54.12 7.62 -12.82
N SER A 161 -53.15 8.51 -12.75
CA SER A 161 -52.00 8.54 -13.70
C SER A 161 -50.74 9.13 -13.07
N LYS A 162 -49.56 8.69 -13.55
CA LYS A 162 -48.26 9.25 -13.14
C LYS A 162 -48.16 10.75 -13.35
N LEU A 163 -48.71 11.26 -14.48
CA LEU A 163 -48.72 12.69 -14.75
C LEU A 163 -49.49 13.45 -13.63
N LYS A 164 -50.67 12.95 -13.21
CA LYS A 164 -51.47 13.57 -12.18
C LYS A 164 -50.84 13.45 -10.80
N MET A 165 -50.20 12.31 -10.51
CA MET A 165 -49.37 12.14 -9.30
C MET A 165 -48.25 13.18 -9.24
N ALA A 166 -47.50 13.36 -10.33
CA ALA A 166 -46.42 14.35 -10.40
C ALA A 166 -46.95 15.79 -10.23
N GLU A 167 -48.08 16.13 -10.87
CA GLU A 167 -48.72 17.45 -10.69
C GLU A 167 -49.08 17.73 -9.24
N LEU A 168 -49.77 16.79 -8.58
CA LEU A 168 -50.18 16.92 -7.19
C LEU A 168 -48.99 17.01 -6.22
N THR A 169 -47.95 16.18 -6.48
CA THR A 169 -46.73 16.24 -5.68
C THR A 169 -45.98 17.58 -5.87
N ALA A 170 -45.97 18.13 -7.08
CA ALA A 170 -45.35 19.44 -7.32
C ALA A 170 -46.14 20.56 -6.61
N ASN A 171 -47.47 20.48 -6.60
CA ASN A 171 -48.29 21.43 -5.85
C ASN A 171 -48.00 21.36 -4.33
N GLU A 172 -47.89 20.18 -3.76
CA GLU A 172 -47.50 19.99 -2.36
C GLU A 172 -46.14 20.61 -2.04
N ILE A 173 -45.15 20.45 -2.94
CA ILE A 173 -43.83 21.13 -2.80
C ILE A 173 -43.98 22.65 -2.79
N TYR A 174 -44.81 23.22 -3.67
CA TYR A 174 -45.08 24.64 -3.66
C TYR A 174 -45.78 25.13 -2.38
N ASP A 175 -46.76 24.37 -1.87
CA ASP A 175 -47.45 24.67 -0.63
C ASP A 175 -46.47 24.64 0.59
N ILE A 176 -45.59 23.67 0.63
CA ILE A 176 -44.52 23.60 1.65
C ILE A 176 -43.62 24.83 1.58
N ARG A 177 -43.21 25.26 0.37
CA ARG A 177 -42.38 26.45 0.16
C ARG A 177 -43.08 27.73 0.58
N GLU A 178 -44.38 27.85 0.31
CA GLU A 178 -45.20 28.98 0.73
C GLU A 178 -45.31 29.02 2.25
N ASN A 179 -45.68 27.91 2.90
CA ASN A 179 -45.78 27.80 4.35
C ASN A 179 -44.44 28.17 5.04
N ARG A 180 -43.33 27.68 4.51
CA ARG A 180 -41.98 28.03 4.99
C ARG A 180 -41.70 29.54 4.86
N SER A 181 -42.10 30.13 3.74
CA SER A 181 -41.94 31.58 3.50
C SER A 181 -42.78 32.40 4.48
N LEU A 182 -44.02 31.98 4.75
CA LEU A 182 -44.92 32.64 5.70
C LEU A 182 -44.40 32.57 7.14
N LEU A 183 -43.88 31.39 7.54
CA LEU A 183 -43.25 31.23 8.85
C LEU A 183 -41.98 32.12 8.99
N ALA A 184 -41.13 32.16 7.96
CA ALA A 184 -39.90 32.98 7.96
C ALA A 184 -40.20 34.48 8.02
N LYS A 185 -41.32 34.93 7.44
CA LYS A 185 -41.78 36.34 7.47
C LYS A 185 -42.59 36.70 8.72
N GLY A 186 -42.91 35.74 9.57
CA GLY A 186 -43.80 35.96 10.72
C GLY A 186 -45.27 36.20 10.35
N GLN A 187 -45.70 35.70 9.18
CA GLN A 187 -47.02 35.91 8.61
C GLN A 187 -47.88 34.63 8.56
N ALA A 188 -47.40 33.52 9.15
CA ALA A 188 -48.18 32.33 9.25
C ALA A 188 -49.36 32.48 10.26
N ASP A 189 -50.50 31.83 9.97
CA ASP A 189 -51.68 31.85 10.85
C ASP A 189 -51.38 31.34 12.26
N PHE A 190 -50.44 30.41 12.36
CA PHE A 190 -49.93 29.90 13.62
C PHE A 190 -48.41 30.12 13.69
N MET A 191 -47.99 31.01 14.59
CA MET A 191 -46.58 31.26 14.87
C MET A 191 -46.11 30.49 16.10
N PRO A 192 -44.95 29.80 16.03
CA PRO A 192 -44.36 29.12 17.19
C PRO A 192 -44.01 30.14 18.29
N LYS A 193 -44.12 29.69 19.56
CA LYS A 193 -43.93 30.57 20.72
C LYS A 193 -42.46 30.83 21.05
N ASP A 194 -41.59 29.94 20.61
CA ASP A 194 -40.15 30.05 20.84
C ASP A 194 -39.35 29.67 19.61
N GLY A 195 -38.05 30.03 19.63
CA GLY A 195 -37.15 29.79 18.50
C GLY A 195 -36.83 28.32 18.25
N GLU A 196 -36.87 27.46 19.25
CA GLU A 196 -36.61 26.03 19.10
C GLU A 196 -37.78 25.33 18.38
N GLN A 197 -39.01 25.70 18.72
CA GLN A 197 -40.19 25.21 18.03
C GLN A 197 -40.21 25.66 16.56
N LEU A 198 -39.85 26.92 16.30
CA LEU A 198 -39.68 27.42 14.92
C LEU A 198 -38.65 26.61 14.14
N ARG A 199 -37.48 26.36 14.75
CA ARG A 199 -36.42 25.57 14.16
C ARG A 199 -36.89 24.16 13.80
N LEU A 200 -37.60 23.49 14.71
CA LEU A 200 -38.14 22.15 14.47
C LEU A 200 -39.16 22.14 13.33
N MET A 201 -40.08 23.12 13.30
CA MET A 201 -41.06 23.25 12.22
C MET A 201 -40.39 23.47 10.87
N MET A 202 -39.40 24.36 10.79
CA MET A 202 -38.63 24.60 9.56
C MET A 202 -37.88 23.33 9.09
N ALA A 203 -37.24 22.63 10.02
CA ALA A 203 -36.51 21.37 9.70
C ALA A 203 -37.48 20.29 9.18
N THR A 204 -38.67 20.19 9.75
CA THR A 204 -39.71 19.24 9.29
C THR A 204 -40.18 19.58 7.87
N LEU A 205 -40.46 20.86 7.58
CA LEU A 205 -40.83 21.31 6.23
C LEU A 205 -39.68 21.06 5.20
N ASP A 206 -38.43 21.32 5.58
CA ASP A 206 -37.30 21.04 4.75
C ASP A 206 -37.14 19.53 4.47
N GLN A 207 -37.38 18.68 5.46
CA GLN A 207 -37.33 17.23 5.30
C GLN A 207 -38.46 16.75 4.37
N GLN A 208 -39.69 17.27 4.50
CA GLN A 208 -40.81 16.95 3.61
C GLN A 208 -40.54 17.38 2.18
N GLU A 209 -40.07 18.62 1.98
CA GLU A 209 -39.75 19.13 0.66
C GLU A 209 -38.65 18.27 0.01
N ASN A 210 -37.58 17.96 0.74
CA ASN A 210 -36.44 17.14 0.22
C ASN A 210 -36.94 15.73 -0.13
N ALA A 211 -37.81 15.11 0.67
CA ALA A 211 -38.36 13.81 0.39
C ALA A 211 -39.18 13.80 -0.91
N LEU A 212 -40.09 14.77 -1.07
CA LEU A 212 -40.89 14.90 -2.28
C LEU A 212 -40.08 15.27 -3.52
N LEU A 213 -39.04 16.10 -3.35
CA LEU A 213 -38.10 16.44 -4.45
C LEU A 213 -37.33 15.23 -4.96
N GLN A 214 -37.05 14.21 -4.14
CA GLN A 214 -36.43 12.98 -4.59
C GLN A 214 -37.26 12.23 -5.63
N LEU A 215 -38.56 12.37 -5.60
CA LEU A 215 -39.45 11.79 -6.62
C LEU A 215 -39.25 12.40 -8.01
N PHE A 216 -38.70 13.60 -8.08
CA PHE A 216 -38.36 14.29 -9.33
C PHE A 216 -36.87 14.21 -9.64
N LYS A 217 -36.01 14.54 -8.67
CA LYS A 217 -34.55 14.57 -8.84
C LYS A 217 -33.91 13.19 -8.84
N GLY A 218 -34.58 12.21 -8.23
CA GLY A 218 -33.97 10.92 -7.93
C GLY A 218 -33.14 10.92 -6.66
N THR A 219 -32.45 9.83 -6.45
CA THR A 219 -31.58 9.61 -5.29
C THR A 219 -30.17 9.24 -5.74
N SER A 220 -29.21 9.49 -4.90
CA SER A 220 -27.84 9.00 -5.09
C SER A 220 -27.41 8.18 -3.88
N SER A 221 -26.64 7.13 -4.14
CA SER A 221 -25.91 6.41 -3.10
C SER A 221 -24.43 6.43 -3.42
N SER A 222 -23.58 6.52 -2.41
CA SER A 222 -22.14 6.62 -2.59
C SER A 222 -21.42 5.55 -1.78
N GLU A 223 -20.36 5.00 -2.36
CA GLU A 223 -19.49 4.01 -1.74
C GLU A 223 -18.04 4.44 -1.94
N MET A 224 -17.20 4.19 -0.95
CA MET A 224 -15.75 4.33 -1.08
C MET A 224 -15.15 2.97 -1.36
N HIS A 225 -14.43 2.87 -2.46
CA HIS A 225 -13.70 1.68 -2.89
C HIS A 225 -12.21 1.88 -2.70
N THR A 226 -11.57 0.94 -2.04
CA THR A 226 -10.11 0.88 -1.90
C THR A 226 -9.59 -0.26 -2.77
N PHE A 227 -8.78 0.07 -3.76
CA PHE A 227 -8.09 -0.88 -4.63
C PHE A 227 -6.64 -0.95 -4.21
N VAL A 228 -6.09 -2.17 -4.16
CA VAL A 228 -4.69 -2.42 -3.80
C VAL A 228 -3.97 -3.04 -4.97
N LEU A 229 -2.94 -2.37 -5.45
CA LEU A 229 -2.10 -2.81 -6.55
C LEU A 229 -0.70 -3.14 -6.03
N HIS A 230 -0.16 -4.27 -6.43
CA HIS A 230 1.20 -4.68 -6.14
C HIS A 230 2.07 -4.51 -7.38
N TYR A 231 3.16 -3.76 -7.23
CA TYR A 231 4.07 -3.49 -8.33
C TYR A 231 5.51 -3.76 -7.92
N LEU A 232 6.20 -4.58 -8.71
CA LEU A 232 7.61 -4.88 -8.52
C LEU A 232 8.44 -4.18 -9.60
N PRO A 233 9.13 -3.08 -9.26
CA PRO A 233 9.97 -2.38 -10.23
C PRO A 233 11.20 -3.21 -10.62
N PRO A 234 11.63 -3.18 -11.90
CA PRO A 234 12.86 -3.81 -12.34
C PRO A 234 14.10 -3.07 -11.81
N LYS A 235 15.27 -3.73 -11.91
CA LYS A 235 16.57 -3.19 -11.43
C LYS A 235 17.03 -1.94 -12.18
N GLU A 236 16.60 -1.78 -13.41
CA GLU A 236 16.94 -0.63 -14.25
C GLU A 236 16.08 0.61 -13.95
N GLY A 237 15.07 0.44 -13.09
CA GLY A 237 14.03 1.43 -12.90
C GLY A 237 13.02 1.44 -14.05
N VAL A 238 12.07 2.33 -14.00
CA VAL A 238 11.07 2.54 -15.06
C VAL A 238 10.77 4.01 -15.23
N GLU A 239 10.46 4.38 -16.46
CA GLU A 239 9.96 5.70 -16.81
C GLU A 239 8.68 5.55 -17.64
N ARG A 240 7.66 6.32 -17.29
CA ARG A 240 6.39 6.40 -17.99
C ARG A 240 5.72 5.04 -18.22
N ASN A 241 5.80 4.16 -17.22
CA ASN A 241 5.09 2.88 -17.27
C ASN A 241 3.63 3.08 -16.83
N ILE A 242 2.67 2.50 -17.56
CA ILE A 242 1.26 2.57 -17.17
C ILE A 242 1.05 1.62 -15.98
N LEU A 243 0.67 2.19 -14.84
CA LEU A 243 0.41 1.42 -13.63
C LEU A 243 -1.02 0.88 -13.61
N PHE A 244 -1.99 1.72 -13.94
CA PHE A 244 -3.40 1.38 -14.11
C PHE A 244 -4.07 2.43 -14.99
N ARG A 245 -5.34 2.20 -15.33
CA ARG A 245 -6.19 3.20 -15.95
C ARG A 245 -7.42 3.46 -15.10
N PHE A 246 -7.96 4.66 -15.20
CA PHE A 246 -9.15 5.05 -14.43
C PHE A 246 -10.19 5.67 -15.35
N SER A 247 -11.42 5.16 -15.26
CA SER A 247 -12.57 5.66 -16.02
C SER A 247 -13.61 6.25 -15.07
N ASN A 248 -14.18 7.40 -15.43
CA ASN A 248 -15.27 8.00 -14.68
C ASN A 248 -16.56 7.16 -14.71
N TYR A 249 -16.63 6.13 -15.57
CA TYR A 249 -17.78 5.23 -15.70
C TYR A 249 -17.51 3.81 -15.21
N LEU A 250 -16.27 3.33 -15.29
CA LEU A 250 -15.91 1.96 -14.95
C LEU A 250 -15.05 1.85 -13.69
N GLY A 251 -14.59 2.99 -13.14
CA GLY A 251 -13.65 3.01 -12.02
C GLY A 251 -12.24 2.63 -12.45
N LEU A 252 -11.52 1.94 -11.57
CA LEU A 252 -10.19 1.42 -11.86
C LEU A 252 -10.29 0.25 -12.84
N VAL A 253 -9.56 0.32 -13.94
CA VAL A 253 -9.49 -0.70 -14.99
C VAL A 253 -8.04 -1.07 -15.27
N ASP A 254 -7.85 -2.21 -15.93
CA ASP A 254 -6.52 -2.72 -16.27
C ASP A 254 -5.76 -1.77 -17.23
N SER A 255 -4.43 -1.89 -17.21
CA SER A 255 -3.53 -1.01 -17.97
C SER A 255 -3.72 -1.05 -19.48
N ASP A 256 -4.30 -2.11 -20.04
CA ASP A 256 -4.61 -2.32 -21.46
C ASP A 256 -6.02 -1.85 -21.85
N ASN A 257 -6.89 -1.54 -20.88
CA ASN A 257 -8.26 -1.10 -21.16
C ASN A 257 -8.31 0.39 -21.53
N LEU A 258 -8.50 0.70 -22.78
CA LEU A 258 -8.52 2.06 -23.34
C LEU A 258 -9.75 2.90 -22.93
N ALA A 259 -10.72 2.35 -22.21
CA ALA A 259 -11.88 3.09 -21.70
C ALA A 259 -11.51 4.01 -20.51
N GLY A 260 -10.32 3.86 -19.94
CA GLY A 260 -9.80 4.69 -18.84
C GLY A 260 -8.60 5.53 -19.25
N GLU A 261 -8.43 6.67 -18.58
CA GLU A 261 -7.23 7.50 -18.67
C GLU A 261 -6.04 6.82 -18.00
N PRO A 262 -4.83 6.89 -18.57
CA PRO A 262 -3.65 6.22 -18.01
C PRO A 262 -3.05 7.00 -16.84
N TYR A 263 -2.69 6.25 -15.80
CA TYR A 263 -1.89 6.70 -14.67
C TYR A 263 -0.52 6.04 -14.75
N TYR A 264 0.51 6.85 -14.74
CA TYR A 264 1.89 6.43 -14.98
C TYR A 264 2.66 6.34 -13.68
N ILE A 265 3.67 5.46 -13.67
CA ILE A 265 4.66 5.36 -12.61
C ILE A 265 6.07 5.52 -13.17
N ASP A 266 6.86 6.35 -12.49
CA ASP A 266 8.31 6.42 -12.64
C ASP A 266 8.96 5.87 -11.38
N VAL A 267 10.03 5.08 -11.53
CA VAL A 267 10.90 4.63 -10.45
C VAL A 267 12.34 4.87 -10.86
N LYS A 268 12.99 5.87 -10.26
CA LYS A 268 14.33 6.33 -10.62
C LYS A 268 15.34 6.12 -9.51
N ASP A 269 16.52 5.61 -9.86
CA ASP A 269 17.67 5.56 -8.96
C ASP A 269 18.28 6.96 -8.80
N LEU A 270 18.32 7.46 -7.55
CA LEU A 270 18.97 8.73 -7.20
C LEU A 270 20.49 8.61 -7.07
N LYS A 271 21.07 7.42 -7.30
CA LYS A 271 22.52 7.14 -7.26
C LYS A 271 23.19 7.59 -5.96
N THR A 272 22.52 7.32 -4.83
CA THR A 272 22.99 7.75 -3.50
C THR A 272 24.11 6.89 -2.94
N LEU A 273 24.41 5.73 -3.55
CA LEU A 273 25.46 4.85 -3.07
C LEU A 273 26.86 5.43 -3.32
N PRO A 274 27.74 5.38 -2.31
CA PRO A 274 29.12 5.79 -2.49
C PRO A 274 29.85 4.85 -3.46
N ALA A 275 30.74 5.41 -4.25
CA ALA A 275 31.58 4.60 -5.15
C ALA A 275 32.40 3.58 -4.36
N VAL A 276 32.50 2.36 -4.91
CA VAL A 276 33.37 1.33 -4.35
C VAL A 276 34.84 1.74 -4.55
N LYS A 277 35.58 1.86 -3.46
CA LYS A 277 37.02 2.12 -3.56
C LYS A 277 37.68 0.89 -4.15
N PRO A 278 38.43 1.03 -5.25
CA PRO A 278 39.20 -0.09 -5.80
C PRO A 278 40.25 -0.57 -4.78
N ILE A 279 40.38 -1.88 -4.65
CA ILE A 279 41.40 -2.47 -3.80
C ILE A 279 42.73 -2.37 -4.54
N ASP A 280 43.78 -1.89 -3.85
CA ASP A 280 45.12 -1.86 -4.40
C ASP A 280 45.58 -3.30 -4.69
N PRO A 281 45.81 -3.65 -5.97
CA PRO A 281 46.25 -5.01 -6.34
C PRO A 281 47.63 -5.36 -5.77
N THR A 282 48.41 -4.38 -5.30
CA THR A 282 49.72 -4.59 -4.69
C THR A 282 49.62 -4.97 -3.19
N ASP A 283 48.52 -4.64 -2.52
CA ASP A 283 48.22 -5.06 -1.13
C ASP A 283 47.71 -6.50 -1.08
N LYS A 284 48.63 -7.46 -1.12
CA LYS A 284 48.30 -8.90 -1.04
C LYS A 284 47.54 -9.29 0.22
N LYS A 285 47.77 -8.60 1.36
CA LYS A 285 47.05 -8.89 2.63
C LYS A 285 45.63 -8.35 2.58
N GLY A 286 45.44 -7.13 2.13
CA GLY A 286 44.11 -6.52 1.95
C GLY A 286 43.30 -7.29 0.94
N LEU A 287 43.86 -7.68 -0.21
CA LEU A 287 43.19 -8.50 -1.23
C LEU A 287 42.78 -9.87 -0.68
N LYS A 288 43.65 -10.56 0.07
CA LYS A 288 43.31 -11.85 0.68
C LYS A 288 42.18 -11.72 1.72
N LYS A 289 42.25 -10.69 2.57
CA LYS A 289 41.20 -10.43 3.55
C LYS A 289 39.88 -10.11 2.85
N TYR A 290 39.89 -9.29 1.82
CA TYR A 290 38.71 -8.97 1.03
C TYR A 290 38.07 -10.21 0.40
N LEU A 291 38.86 -11.04 -0.27
CA LEU A 291 38.39 -12.28 -0.88
C LEU A 291 37.81 -13.26 0.15
N GLN A 292 38.41 -13.37 1.33
CA GLN A 292 37.88 -14.18 2.43
C GLN A 292 36.54 -13.63 2.93
N THR A 293 36.42 -12.32 3.10
CA THR A 293 35.15 -11.68 3.52
C THR A 293 34.06 -11.88 2.48
N GLN A 294 34.40 -11.73 1.21
CA GLN A 294 33.50 -11.97 0.08
C GLN A 294 33.00 -13.43 0.02
N GLN A 295 33.85 -14.39 0.34
CA GLN A 295 33.48 -15.81 0.27
C GLN A 295 32.69 -16.31 1.51
N LEU A 296 32.99 -15.79 2.69
CA LEU A 296 32.53 -16.37 3.96
C LEU A 296 31.61 -15.44 4.79
N GLY A 297 31.48 -14.18 4.40
CA GLY A 297 30.73 -13.18 5.15
C GLY A 297 29.21 -13.29 5.02
N LEU A 298 28.47 -12.84 6.03
CA LEU A 298 27.03 -12.66 5.95
C LEU A 298 26.70 -11.61 4.89
N ARG A 299 25.89 -11.99 3.92
CA ARG A 299 25.46 -11.08 2.85
C ARG A 299 24.22 -10.33 3.25
N TYR A 300 24.27 -9.03 3.06
CA TYR A 300 23.17 -8.11 3.28
C TYR A 300 23.14 -7.07 2.17
N LEU A 301 22.08 -6.28 2.06
CA LEU A 301 21.97 -5.22 1.07
C LEU A 301 22.37 -3.87 1.67
N LEU A 302 23.15 -3.09 0.95
CA LEU A 302 23.24 -1.66 1.15
C LEU A 302 22.29 -1.00 0.16
N PRO A 303 21.08 -0.55 0.58
CA PRO A 303 20.08 -0.06 -0.34
C PRO A 303 20.49 1.28 -0.95
N GLY A 304 20.19 1.48 -2.23
CA GLY A 304 20.16 2.81 -2.84
C GLY A 304 18.88 3.55 -2.48
N THR A 305 18.70 4.77 -2.99
CA THR A 305 17.48 5.54 -2.82
C THR A 305 16.74 5.63 -4.15
N ALA A 306 15.46 5.26 -4.15
CA ALA A 306 14.56 5.46 -5.28
C ALA A 306 13.74 6.74 -5.11
N GLU A 307 13.49 7.44 -6.20
CA GLU A 307 12.39 8.39 -6.33
C GLU A 307 11.26 7.73 -7.12
N ILE A 308 10.08 7.67 -6.53
CA ILE A 308 8.89 7.06 -7.10
C ILE A 308 7.87 8.17 -7.33
N LYS A 309 7.34 8.26 -8.55
CA LYS A 309 6.30 9.25 -8.91
C LYS A 309 5.14 8.55 -9.55
N ILE A 310 3.93 8.88 -9.12
CA ILE A 310 2.69 8.53 -9.83
C ILE A 310 2.05 9.82 -10.32
N TYR A 311 1.68 9.84 -11.59
CA TYR A 311 1.16 11.03 -12.27
C TYR A 311 0.18 10.64 -13.39
N ASP A 312 -0.70 11.56 -13.71
CA ASP A 312 -1.56 11.53 -14.88
C ASP A 312 -0.97 12.38 -16.03
N ALA A 313 -1.75 12.66 -17.06
CA ALA A 313 -1.30 13.47 -18.19
C ALA A 313 -0.98 14.93 -17.81
N TYR A 314 -1.48 15.42 -16.67
CA TYR A 314 -1.48 16.84 -16.29
C TYR A 314 -0.76 17.13 -14.98
N ASN A 315 -0.81 16.19 -14.02
CA ASN A 315 -0.39 16.45 -12.64
C ASN A 315 0.43 15.29 -12.07
N VAL A 316 1.40 15.62 -11.22
CA VAL A 316 2.03 14.66 -10.31
C VAL A 316 1.12 14.52 -9.08
N LEU A 317 0.65 13.29 -8.84
CA LEU A 317 -0.30 12.98 -7.78
C LEU A 317 0.40 12.64 -6.47
N THR A 318 1.50 11.90 -6.57
CA THR A 318 2.30 11.54 -5.39
C THR A 318 3.76 11.35 -5.77
N THR A 319 4.64 11.68 -4.83
CA THR A 319 6.08 11.46 -4.94
C THR A 319 6.60 10.90 -3.62
N LEU A 320 7.40 9.83 -3.69
CA LEU A 320 7.99 9.18 -2.54
C LEU A 320 9.48 8.95 -2.79
N GLN A 321 10.33 9.24 -1.79
CA GLN A 321 11.75 8.89 -1.82
C GLN A 321 12.03 7.92 -0.67
N VAL A 322 12.52 6.74 -1.02
CA VAL A 322 12.71 5.64 -0.05
C VAL A 322 13.96 4.83 -0.37
N PRO A 323 14.55 4.17 0.65
CA PRO A 323 15.56 3.15 0.41
C PRO A 323 15.02 2.02 -0.45
N PHE A 324 15.81 1.55 -1.44
CA PHE A 324 15.36 0.61 -2.44
C PHE A 324 16.41 -0.46 -2.72
N SER A 325 16.03 -1.74 -2.60
CA SER A 325 16.93 -2.88 -2.72
C SER A 325 17.56 -3.01 -4.10
N GLN A 326 16.76 -2.86 -5.16
CA GLN A 326 17.20 -3.06 -6.55
C GLN A 326 18.25 -2.05 -6.98
N PHE A 327 18.29 -0.85 -6.36
CA PHE A 327 19.31 0.18 -6.58
C PHE A 327 20.46 0.08 -5.59
N GLY A 328 20.44 -0.98 -4.79
CA GLY A 328 21.45 -1.30 -3.81
C GLY A 328 22.60 -2.14 -4.37
N ARG A 329 23.50 -2.49 -3.47
CA ARG A 329 24.53 -3.50 -3.72
C ARG A 329 24.64 -4.46 -2.56
N ILE A 330 25.10 -5.68 -2.85
CA ILE A 330 25.35 -6.70 -1.84
C ILE A 330 26.67 -6.38 -1.14
N GLU A 331 26.61 -6.25 0.17
CA GLU A 331 27.75 -6.09 1.07
C GLU A 331 27.91 -7.33 1.94
N HIS A 332 29.08 -7.43 2.59
CA HIS A 332 29.45 -8.62 3.35
C HIS A 332 29.90 -8.22 4.76
N LEU A 333 29.26 -8.79 5.78
CA LEU A 333 29.78 -8.76 7.15
C LEU A 333 30.81 -9.88 7.32
N GLY A 334 31.98 -9.54 7.85
CA GLY A 334 33.08 -10.49 7.99
C GLY A 334 32.70 -11.74 8.79
N GLY A 335 33.16 -12.92 8.36
CA GLY A 335 32.92 -14.19 9.05
C GLY A 335 33.47 -14.27 10.48
N ASP A 336 34.45 -13.41 10.80
CA ASP A 336 35.04 -13.30 12.14
C ASP A 336 34.03 -12.80 13.21
N LEU A 337 32.93 -12.17 12.79
CA LEU A 337 31.89 -11.66 13.67
C LEU A 337 31.12 -12.82 14.35
N PHE A 338 31.03 -13.97 13.73
CA PHE A 338 30.30 -15.13 14.25
C PHE A 338 31.27 -16.19 14.76
N ASN A 339 31.99 -15.90 15.83
CA ASN A 339 32.98 -16.80 16.43
C ASN A 339 32.67 -17.09 17.91
N LYS A 340 33.44 -17.98 18.54
CA LYS A 340 33.25 -18.38 19.95
C LYS A 340 33.48 -17.26 20.96
N LYS A 341 34.23 -16.23 20.59
CA LYS A 341 34.68 -15.15 21.50
C LYS A 341 33.70 -13.95 21.48
N MET A 342 32.81 -13.86 20.52
CA MET A 342 31.90 -12.73 20.34
C MET A 342 30.50 -13.23 20.05
N GLN A 343 29.53 -12.76 20.79
CA GLN A 343 28.13 -12.95 20.44
C GLN A 343 27.69 -11.76 19.61
N THR A 344 27.57 -11.99 18.32
CA THR A 344 27.12 -10.96 17.37
C THR A 344 25.63 -11.07 17.15
N SER A 345 24.92 -9.96 17.27
CA SER A 345 23.54 -9.82 16.87
C SER A 345 23.41 -8.87 15.67
N VAL A 346 22.58 -9.25 14.70
CA VAL A 346 22.36 -8.50 13.46
C VAL A 346 20.86 -8.34 13.29
N GLN A 347 20.43 -7.14 12.93
CA GLN A 347 19.05 -6.82 12.60
C GLN A 347 19.02 -6.14 11.23
N LEU A 348 18.22 -6.67 10.32
CA LEU A 348 18.09 -6.20 8.96
C LEU A 348 16.70 -5.58 8.72
N SER A 349 16.65 -4.64 7.80
CA SER A 349 15.38 -4.09 7.32
C SER A 349 14.59 -5.18 6.58
N PRO A 350 13.34 -5.45 6.95
CA PRO A 350 12.52 -6.42 6.26
C PRO A 350 12.21 -6.03 4.81
N THR A 351 12.13 -4.73 4.52
CA THR A 351 11.84 -4.19 3.19
C THR A 351 13.04 -4.22 2.26
N THR A 352 14.23 -3.85 2.78
CA THR A 352 15.40 -3.61 1.92
C THR A 352 16.56 -4.57 2.16
N GLY A 353 16.55 -5.32 3.28
CA GLY A 353 17.69 -6.15 3.67
C GLY A 353 18.90 -5.34 4.12
N GLY A 354 18.74 -4.02 4.32
CA GLY A 354 19.78 -3.15 4.82
C GLY A 354 20.08 -3.42 6.29
N LEU A 355 21.36 -3.25 6.68
CA LEU A 355 21.78 -3.38 8.08
C LEU A 355 21.19 -2.23 8.90
N VAL A 356 20.36 -2.57 9.87
CA VAL A 356 19.76 -1.61 10.80
C VAL A 356 20.56 -1.54 12.10
N ASN A 357 20.91 -2.70 12.64
CA ASN A 357 21.64 -2.77 13.88
C ASN A 357 22.68 -3.91 13.87
N LEU A 358 23.87 -3.63 14.39
CA LEU A 358 24.93 -4.59 14.58
C LEU A 358 25.50 -4.42 16.00
N ASN A 359 25.31 -5.43 16.83
CA ASN A 359 25.80 -5.41 18.21
C ASN A 359 26.74 -6.58 18.44
N MET A 360 27.88 -6.32 19.11
CA MET A 360 28.91 -7.31 19.44
C MET A 360 29.16 -7.28 20.95
N VAL A 361 28.87 -8.38 21.60
CA VAL A 361 29.05 -8.52 23.08
C VAL A 361 29.99 -9.68 23.31
N GLU A 362 30.96 -9.48 24.19
CA GLU A 362 31.77 -10.58 24.72
C GLU A 362 30.87 -11.48 25.54
N PRO A 363 30.86 -12.82 25.33
CA PRO A 363 30.09 -13.73 26.13
C PRO A 363 30.51 -13.61 27.59
N GLN A 364 29.59 -13.31 28.48
CA GLN A 364 29.81 -13.39 29.92
C GLN A 364 30.16 -14.84 30.27
N VAL A 365 31.40 -15.07 30.62
CA VAL A 365 31.86 -16.37 31.19
C VAL A 365 31.10 -16.55 32.48
N LYS A 366 30.12 -17.45 32.49
CA LYS A 366 29.48 -17.94 33.70
C LYS A 366 30.34 -19.06 34.32
#